data_0b136760aeeedbf90b85be219e938579
#
_entry.id   0b136760aeeedbf90b85be219e938579
#
_cell.length_a   1.000
_cell.length_b   1.000
_cell.length_c   1.000
_cell.angle_alpha   90.00
_cell.angle_beta   90.00
_cell.angle_gamma   90.00
#
_symmetry.space_group_name_H-M   'P 1'
#
loop_
_entity.id
_entity.type
_entity.pdbx_description
1 polymer ?
#
loop_
_entity_poly.entity_id
_entity_poly.type
_entity_poly.pdbx_seq_one_letter_code
_entity_poly.pdbx_strand_id
1 'polypeptide(L)'
;YQAKDIFRKFGIPVPKGRVATSVDEAVKASQDLPGPPWVVKAQVHAGGRGKGGGVRVVKSLDELKQATSDILGRPLVTKQTGPEGKKVHQVLIEEGVNIDREFYLAVVIDRSKARPVMIFSQAGGMEIEEVAARSPELVLKQFIDPKVGWMPFQAKNLVYSLDPLPGADTVKEILSLMGALYRVFTTQDCSLAEINPLVITREGKALAIDGKINIDDNALVRQKELKALDDHR
;
A
#
# COMPACT_ATOMS: atom_id res chain seq x y z
N TYR A 1 1.18 -7.36 4.51
CA TYR A 1 0.64 -8.39 3.60
C TYR A 1 -0.89 -8.44 3.65
N GLN A 2 -1.51 -8.33 4.83
CA GLN A 2 -2.96 -8.42 5.04
C GLN A 2 -3.73 -7.41 4.17
N ALA A 3 -3.29 -6.14 4.10
CA ALA A 3 -3.90 -5.14 3.22
C ALA A 3 -3.85 -5.57 1.75
N LYS A 4 -2.74 -6.16 1.30
CA LYS A 4 -2.61 -6.68 -0.07
C LYS A 4 -3.51 -7.87 -0.36
N ASP A 5 -3.75 -8.73 0.63
CA ASP A 5 -4.68 -9.85 0.48
C ASP A 5 -6.12 -9.35 0.31
N ILE A 6 -6.48 -8.29 1.05
CA ILE A 6 -7.76 -7.59 0.85
C ILE A 6 -7.80 -6.98 -0.55
N PHE A 7 -6.75 -6.27 -0.97
CA PHE A 7 -6.68 -5.66 -2.30
C PHE A 7 -6.89 -6.68 -3.42
N ARG A 8 -6.24 -7.86 -3.36
CA ARG A 8 -6.45 -8.95 -4.33
C ARG A 8 -7.89 -9.42 -4.41
N LYS A 9 -8.57 -9.58 -3.27
CA LYS A 9 -10.00 -9.97 -3.22
C LYS A 9 -10.90 -8.97 -3.97
N PHE A 10 -10.51 -7.69 -4.02
CA PHE A 10 -11.25 -6.63 -4.70
C PHE A 10 -10.74 -6.33 -6.12
N GLY A 11 -9.78 -7.10 -6.62
CA GLY A 11 -9.24 -6.95 -7.97
C GLY A 11 -8.23 -5.82 -8.13
N ILE A 12 -7.64 -5.33 -7.03
CA ILE A 12 -6.52 -4.38 -7.09
C ILE A 12 -5.23 -5.17 -7.32
N PRO A 13 -4.50 -4.90 -8.42
CA PRO A 13 -3.26 -5.59 -8.71
C PRO A 13 -2.18 -5.27 -7.67
N VAL A 14 -1.53 -6.31 -7.17
CA VAL A 14 -0.41 -6.22 -6.23
C VAL A 14 0.70 -7.19 -6.66
N PRO A 15 1.98 -6.93 -6.34
CA PRO A 15 3.05 -7.88 -6.59
C PRO A 15 2.79 -9.23 -5.93
N LYS A 16 3.30 -10.29 -6.55
CA LYS A 16 3.30 -11.62 -5.91
C LYS A 16 4.24 -11.60 -4.72
N GLY A 17 3.83 -12.23 -3.63
CA GLY A 17 4.65 -12.27 -2.43
C GLY A 17 4.18 -13.31 -1.44
N ARG A 18 5.09 -13.70 -0.53
CA ARG A 18 4.84 -14.64 0.56
C ARG A 18 5.47 -14.14 1.85
N VAL A 19 4.77 -14.35 2.95
CA VAL A 19 5.27 -14.06 4.30
C VAL A 19 6.23 -15.16 4.72
N ALA A 20 7.28 -14.78 5.45
CA ALA A 20 8.27 -15.67 6.05
C ALA A 20 8.59 -15.23 7.49
N THR A 21 8.74 -16.20 8.38
CA THR A 21 9.09 -16.03 9.80
C THR A 21 10.52 -16.48 10.10
N SER A 22 11.18 -17.07 9.12
CA SER A 22 12.58 -17.50 9.18
C SER A 22 13.30 -17.25 7.86
N VAL A 23 14.63 -17.33 7.89
CA VAL A 23 15.47 -17.23 6.68
C VAL A 23 15.17 -18.38 5.71
N ASP A 24 14.96 -19.60 6.21
CA ASP A 24 14.67 -20.76 5.38
C ASP A 24 13.30 -20.62 4.68
N GLU A 25 12.29 -20.09 5.38
CA GLU A 25 11.01 -19.79 4.77
C GLU A 25 11.12 -18.68 3.72
N ALA A 26 11.95 -17.65 3.95
CA ALA A 26 12.20 -16.60 2.98
C ALA A 26 12.84 -17.14 1.68
N VAL A 27 13.81 -18.07 1.82
CA VAL A 27 14.42 -18.75 0.66
C VAL A 27 13.37 -19.59 -0.09
N LYS A 28 12.53 -20.35 0.61
CA LYS A 28 11.43 -21.11 -0.01
C LYS A 28 10.45 -20.16 -0.73
N ALA A 29 10.07 -19.06 -0.08
CA ALA A 29 9.18 -18.07 -0.67
C ALA A 29 9.74 -17.51 -1.98
N SER A 30 11.04 -17.22 -2.05
CA SER A 30 11.67 -16.68 -3.26
C SER A 30 11.67 -17.65 -4.44
N GLN A 31 11.67 -18.97 -4.19
CA GLN A 31 11.63 -20.00 -5.26
C GLN A 31 10.28 -20.01 -6.01
N ASP A 32 9.21 -19.60 -5.34
CA ASP A 32 7.85 -19.52 -5.91
C ASP A 32 7.56 -18.17 -6.61
N LEU A 33 8.52 -17.24 -6.58
CA LEU A 33 8.38 -15.90 -7.12
C LEU A 33 9.26 -15.70 -8.36
N PRO A 34 8.82 -14.88 -9.33
CA PRO A 34 9.72 -14.40 -10.38
C PRO A 34 10.89 -13.65 -9.74
N GLY A 35 12.04 -13.82 -10.30
CA GLY A 35 13.17 -13.02 -9.83
C GLY A 35 14.51 -13.66 -10.08
N PRO A 36 15.62 -13.08 -9.67
CA PRO A 36 15.74 -11.77 -8.99
C PRO A 36 15.42 -10.57 -9.91
N PRO A 37 15.22 -9.36 -9.40
CA PRO A 37 15.34 -8.98 -7.98
C PRO A 37 14.10 -9.34 -7.17
N TRP A 38 14.29 -9.55 -5.86
CA TRP A 38 13.21 -9.64 -4.88
C TRP A 38 13.24 -8.46 -3.92
N VAL A 39 12.15 -8.27 -3.17
CA VAL A 39 12.06 -7.23 -2.12
C VAL A 39 11.73 -7.89 -0.80
N VAL A 40 12.56 -7.66 0.21
CA VAL A 40 12.35 -8.09 1.60
C VAL A 40 11.73 -6.93 2.37
N LYS A 41 10.52 -7.10 2.91
CA LYS A 41 9.78 -6.03 3.59
C LYS A 41 9.40 -6.46 5.01
N ALA A 42 9.88 -5.75 6.02
CA ALA A 42 9.44 -5.92 7.41
C ALA A 42 7.91 -5.79 7.52
N GLN A 43 7.29 -6.66 8.29
CA GLN A 43 5.87 -6.58 8.61
C GLN A 43 5.70 -6.09 10.04
N VAL A 44 5.32 -4.84 10.19
CA VAL A 44 5.04 -4.16 11.48
C VAL A 44 3.85 -3.22 11.28
N HIS A 45 3.09 -2.98 12.33
CA HIS A 45 1.97 -2.02 12.33
C HIS A 45 2.49 -0.57 12.41
N ALA A 46 3.27 -0.16 11.42
CA ALA A 46 3.82 1.19 11.31
C ALA A 46 4.17 1.54 9.86
N GLY A 47 4.04 2.80 9.51
CA GLY A 47 4.53 3.37 8.26
C GLY A 47 6.01 3.73 8.31
N GLY A 48 6.56 4.25 7.19
CA GLY A 48 7.94 4.71 7.10
C GLY A 48 9.00 3.61 7.13
N ARG A 49 8.61 2.36 6.90
CA ARG A 49 9.50 1.18 6.95
C ARG A 49 10.71 1.29 6.03
N GLY A 50 10.54 1.87 4.85
CA GLY A 50 11.65 2.08 3.90
C GLY A 50 12.73 2.99 4.49
N LYS A 51 12.35 4.12 5.08
CA LYS A 51 13.28 5.06 5.75
C LYS A 51 13.94 4.43 6.97
N GLY A 52 13.27 3.51 7.65
CA GLY A 52 13.79 2.75 8.79
C GLY A 52 14.67 1.55 8.43
N GLY A 53 14.96 1.31 7.13
CA GLY A 53 15.76 0.15 6.70
C GLY A 53 15.00 -1.19 6.68
N GLY A 54 13.68 -1.17 6.88
CA GLY A 54 12.81 -2.36 6.86
C GLY A 54 12.38 -2.81 5.46
N VAL A 55 12.89 -2.19 4.39
CA VAL A 55 12.63 -2.58 2.99
C VAL A 55 13.96 -2.65 2.26
N ARG A 56 14.27 -3.82 1.67
CA ARG A 56 15.51 -4.04 0.93
C ARG A 56 15.25 -4.76 -0.39
N VAL A 57 15.80 -4.22 -1.47
CA VAL A 57 15.86 -4.88 -2.77
C VAL A 57 17.10 -5.77 -2.81
N VAL A 58 16.92 -7.02 -3.19
CA VAL A 58 18.00 -8.04 -3.20
C VAL A 58 18.07 -8.72 -4.56
N LYS A 59 19.29 -8.99 -5.03
CA LYS A 59 19.56 -9.51 -6.38
C LYS A 59 20.10 -10.93 -6.39
N SER A 60 20.31 -11.52 -5.22
CA SER A 60 20.78 -12.90 -5.06
C SER A 60 20.16 -13.56 -3.83
N LEU A 61 20.24 -14.90 -3.77
CA LEU A 61 19.80 -15.66 -2.60
C LEU A 61 20.62 -15.32 -1.33
N ASP A 62 21.89 -15.02 -1.50
CA ASP A 62 22.75 -14.67 -0.34
C ASP A 62 22.37 -13.29 0.20
N GLU A 63 22.10 -12.31 -0.68
CA GLU A 63 21.56 -11.02 -0.28
C GLU A 63 20.19 -11.16 0.39
N LEU A 64 19.32 -12.07 -0.10
CA LEU A 64 18.02 -12.34 0.48
C LEU A 64 18.13 -12.90 1.89
N LYS A 65 19.01 -13.90 2.11
CA LYS A 65 19.31 -14.48 3.43
C LYS A 65 19.82 -13.41 4.39
N GLN A 66 20.80 -12.61 3.95
CA GLN A 66 21.39 -11.55 4.76
C GLN A 66 20.35 -10.49 5.12
N ALA A 67 19.59 -9.96 4.15
CA ALA A 67 18.55 -8.96 4.39
C ALA A 67 17.48 -9.48 5.36
N THR A 68 17.06 -10.74 5.19
CA THR A 68 16.08 -11.38 6.08
C THR A 68 16.62 -11.50 7.51
N SER A 69 17.86 -11.97 7.67
CA SER A 69 18.53 -12.09 8.99
C SER A 69 18.73 -10.74 9.68
N ASP A 70 19.00 -9.70 8.88
CA ASP A 70 19.19 -8.33 9.42
C ASP A 70 17.89 -7.68 9.89
N ILE A 71 16.75 -8.08 9.32
CA ILE A 71 15.44 -7.50 9.60
C ILE A 71 14.69 -8.29 10.68
N LEU A 72 14.67 -9.64 10.57
CA LEU A 72 13.94 -10.50 11.51
C LEU A 72 14.51 -10.43 12.92
N GLY A 73 13.61 -10.38 13.90
CA GLY A 73 13.94 -10.37 15.32
C GLY A 73 14.49 -9.05 15.85
N ARG A 74 14.74 -8.06 14.99
CA ARG A 74 15.27 -6.74 15.39
C ARG A 74 14.17 -5.69 15.51
N PRO A 75 14.36 -4.67 16.37
CA PRO A 75 13.44 -3.54 16.44
C PRO A 75 13.60 -2.67 15.19
N LEU A 76 12.48 -2.37 14.52
CA LEU A 76 12.41 -1.42 13.43
C LEU A 76 12.00 -0.07 13.98
N VAL A 77 12.89 0.91 13.86
CA VAL A 77 12.66 2.29 14.30
C VAL A 77 12.14 3.11 13.12
N THR A 78 10.97 3.70 13.28
CA THR A 78 10.36 4.65 12.33
C THR A 78 9.79 5.83 13.09
N LYS A 79 9.34 6.88 12.41
CA LYS A 79 8.64 8.00 13.06
C LYS A 79 7.39 7.54 13.85
N GLN A 80 6.75 6.44 13.43
CA GLN A 80 5.51 5.93 14.02
C GLN A 80 5.74 4.90 15.14
N THR A 81 6.91 4.24 15.19
CA THR A 81 7.22 3.25 16.23
C THR A 81 7.88 3.85 17.46
N GLY A 82 8.33 5.09 17.37
CA GLY A 82 9.13 5.72 18.43
C GLY A 82 10.59 5.18 18.49
N PRO A 83 11.40 5.70 19.43
CA PRO A 83 12.83 5.39 19.51
C PRO A 83 13.14 3.93 19.89
N GLU A 84 12.23 3.27 20.58
CA GLU A 84 12.39 1.86 20.95
C GLU A 84 12.17 0.90 19.79
N GLY A 85 11.45 1.37 18.76
CA GLY A 85 11.08 0.58 17.60
C GLY A 85 10.04 -0.50 17.91
N LYS A 86 9.64 -1.24 16.86
CA LYS A 86 8.83 -2.46 17.00
C LYS A 86 9.59 -3.65 16.47
N LYS A 87 9.63 -4.73 17.26
CA LYS A 87 10.29 -5.98 16.86
C LYS A 87 9.63 -6.56 15.61
N VAL A 88 10.43 -6.92 14.62
CA VAL A 88 9.95 -7.53 13.38
C VAL A 88 9.85 -9.03 13.57
N HIS A 89 8.63 -9.58 13.56
CA HIS A 89 8.37 -11.01 13.72
C HIS A 89 8.28 -11.77 12.39
N GLN A 90 8.02 -11.04 11.31
CA GLN A 90 7.86 -11.62 9.98
C GLN A 90 8.24 -10.62 8.89
N VAL A 91 8.67 -11.14 7.75
CA VAL A 91 8.95 -10.38 6.54
C VAL A 91 8.05 -10.84 5.40
N LEU A 92 7.77 -9.94 4.47
CA LEU A 92 7.14 -10.26 3.20
C LEU A 92 8.22 -10.28 2.13
N ILE A 93 8.35 -11.40 1.44
CA ILE A 93 9.20 -11.55 0.26
C ILE A 93 8.34 -11.33 -0.96
N GLU A 94 8.70 -10.38 -1.82
CA GLU A 94 7.95 -10.04 -3.03
C GLU A 94 8.83 -10.04 -4.27
N GLU A 95 8.19 -10.27 -5.42
CA GLU A 95 8.83 -10.03 -6.71
C GLU A 95 9.21 -8.56 -6.86
N GLY A 96 10.35 -8.28 -7.49
CA GLY A 96 10.76 -6.93 -7.85
C GLY A 96 9.90 -6.37 -8.98
N VAL A 97 9.65 -5.07 -8.93
CA VAL A 97 8.84 -4.34 -9.91
C VAL A 97 9.69 -3.23 -10.53
N ASN A 98 9.66 -3.12 -11.85
CA ASN A 98 10.33 -2.04 -12.59
C ASN A 98 9.46 -0.76 -12.54
N ILE A 99 9.66 0.04 -11.51
CA ILE A 99 8.88 1.26 -11.29
C ILE A 99 9.32 2.35 -12.27
N ASP A 100 8.34 3.00 -12.90
CA ASP A 100 8.50 4.21 -13.72
C ASP A 100 8.03 5.44 -12.94
N ARG A 101 6.80 5.42 -12.38
CA ARG A 101 6.21 6.53 -11.62
C ARG A 101 5.55 6.02 -10.35
N GLU A 102 5.60 6.84 -9.30
CA GLU A 102 4.98 6.57 -8.00
C GLU A 102 3.91 7.60 -7.67
N PHE A 103 2.80 7.15 -7.10
CA PHE A 103 1.67 7.96 -6.70
C PHE A 103 1.21 7.61 -5.30
N TYR A 104 0.57 8.55 -4.65
CA TYR A 104 -0.22 8.34 -3.45
C TYR A 104 -1.69 8.22 -3.80
N LEU A 105 -2.40 7.24 -3.27
CA LEU A 105 -3.84 7.08 -3.42
C LEU A 105 -4.45 6.62 -2.11
N ALA A 106 -5.46 7.34 -1.61
CA ALA A 106 -6.18 6.92 -0.40
C ALA A 106 -7.64 7.34 -0.41
N VAL A 107 -8.44 6.62 0.37
CA VAL A 107 -9.80 7.04 0.76
C VAL A 107 -9.85 7.16 2.27
N VAL A 108 -10.30 8.31 2.76
CA VAL A 108 -10.45 8.62 4.19
C VAL A 108 -11.78 9.34 4.45
N ILE A 109 -12.18 9.41 5.71
CA ILE A 109 -13.29 10.28 6.12
C ILE A 109 -12.74 11.69 6.41
N ASP A 110 -13.22 12.69 5.66
CA ASP A 110 -13.04 14.08 6.03
C ASP A 110 -14.05 14.45 7.11
N ARG A 111 -13.56 14.61 8.34
CA ARG A 111 -14.42 14.87 9.50
C ARG A 111 -15.08 16.24 9.45
N SER A 112 -14.43 17.24 8.81
CA SER A 112 -14.96 18.60 8.69
C SER A 112 -16.17 18.66 7.76
N LYS A 113 -16.18 17.81 6.73
CA LYS A 113 -17.25 17.71 5.73
C LYS A 113 -18.17 16.51 5.94
N ALA A 114 -17.89 15.66 6.95
CA ALA A 114 -18.62 14.45 7.30
C ALA A 114 -18.88 13.53 6.07
N ARG A 115 -17.86 13.36 5.22
CA ARG A 115 -17.96 12.54 4.01
C ARG A 115 -16.65 11.91 3.60
N PRO A 116 -16.67 10.81 2.82
CA PRO A 116 -15.46 10.25 2.25
C PRO A 116 -14.80 11.21 1.26
N VAL A 117 -13.49 11.18 1.22
CA VAL A 117 -12.66 11.89 0.25
C VAL A 117 -11.62 10.94 -0.31
N MET A 118 -11.52 10.89 -1.63
CA MET A 118 -10.39 10.26 -2.31
C MET A 118 -9.28 11.29 -2.48
N ILE A 119 -8.08 10.92 -2.05
CA ILE A 119 -6.87 11.73 -2.14
C ILE A 119 -5.95 11.08 -3.16
N PHE A 120 -5.44 11.86 -4.08
CA PHE A 120 -4.51 11.41 -5.11
C PHE A 120 -3.36 12.40 -5.25
N SER A 121 -2.11 11.91 -5.35
CA SER A 121 -0.93 12.77 -5.53
C SER A 121 0.13 12.09 -6.39
N GLN A 122 0.87 12.89 -7.17
CA GLN A 122 2.06 12.44 -7.90
C GLN A 122 3.29 12.25 -7.00
N ALA A 123 3.19 12.54 -5.71
CA ALA A 123 4.24 12.35 -4.72
C ALA A 123 4.00 11.04 -3.95
N GLY A 124 4.19 9.89 -4.62
CA GLY A 124 4.14 8.58 -4.00
C GLY A 124 5.39 8.23 -3.20
N GLY A 125 5.29 7.22 -2.32
CA GLY A 125 6.42 6.76 -1.49
C GLY A 125 6.82 7.73 -0.38
N MET A 126 6.08 8.83 -0.21
CA MET A 126 6.32 9.89 0.79
C MET A 126 5.16 9.96 1.79
N GLU A 127 5.44 10.60 2.95
CA GLU A 127 4.37 10.95 3.90
C GLU A 127 3.51 12.06 3.29
N ILE A 128 2.22 11.79 3.10
CA ILE A 128 1.31 12.72 2.42
C ILE A 128 1.13 14.03 3.18
N GLU A 129 1.30 14.01 4.51
CA GLU A 129 1.26 15.18 5.36
C GLU A 129 2.43 16.13 5.07
N GLU A 130 3.63 15.58 4.77
CA GLU A 130 4.79 16.38 4.37
C GLU A 130 4.55 17.02 2.98
N VAL A 131 3.93 16.27 2.07
CA VAL A 131 3.56 16.79 0.74
C VAL A 131 2.51 17.90 0.88
N ALA A 132 1.45 17.67 1.66
CA ALA A 132 0.40 18.66 1.89
C ALA A 132 0.89 19.96 2.54
N ALA A 133 1.91 19.87 3.39
CA ALA A 133 2.49 21.04 4.05
C ALA A 133 3.39 21.86 3.12
N ARG A 134 4.11 21.21 2.18
CA ARG A 134 5.09 21.88 1.31
C ARG A 134 4.52 22.26 -0.05
N SER A 135 3.65 21.43 -0.59
CA SER A 135 3.13 21.53 -1.95
C SER A 135 1.66 21.05 -1.98
N PRO A 136 0.74 21.78 -1.31
CA PRO A 136 -0.67 21.39 -1.19
C PRO A 136 -1.37 21.23 -2.53
N GLU A 137 -0.91 21.92 -3.58
CA GLU A 137 -1.40 21.81 -4.96
C GLU A 137 -1.19 20.42 -5.57
N LEU A 138 -0.22 19.64 -5.08
CA LEU A 138 0.03 18.27 -5.52
C LEU A 138 -0.91 17.26 -4.87
N VAL A 139 -1.70 17.67 -3.86
CA VAL A 139 -2.62 16.81 -3.14
C VAL A 139 -4.05 17.05 -3.65
N LEU A 140 -4.43 16.27 -4.65
CA LEU A 140 -5.75 16.35 -5.26
C LEU A 140 -6.78 15.67 -4.39
N LYS A 141 -7.95 16.28 -4.21
CA LYS A 141 -9.04 15.77 -3.38
C LYS A 141 -10.35 15.72 -4.15
N GLN A 142 -10.99 14.55 -4.12
CA GLN A 142 -12.32 14.37 -4.68
C GLN A 142 -13.28 13.91 -3.56
N PHE A 143 -14.17 14.80 -3.14
CA PHE A 143 -15.18 14.49 -2.14
C PHE A 143 -16.29 13.62 -2.74
N ILE A 144 -16.76 12.66 -1.96
CA ILE A 144 -17.74 11.67 -2.39
C ILE A 144 -19.01 11.88 -1.58
N ASP A 145 -20.14 12.01 -2.27
CA ASP A 145 -21.43 12.02 -1.60
C ASP A 145 -21.77 10.59 -1.15
N PRO A 146 -21.98 10.33 0.15
CA PRO A 146 -22.23 8.98 0.64
C PRO A 146 -23.53 8.36 0.12
N LYS A 147 -24.49 9.17 -0.35
CA LYS A 147 -25.76 8.70 -0.92
C LYS A 147 -25.60 8.26 -2.38
N VAL A 148 -24.70 8.90 -3.12
CA VAL A 148 -24.44 8.64 -4.55
C VAL A 148 -23.31 7.63 -4.72
N GLY A 149 -22.30 7.67 -3.84
CA GLY A 149 -21.11 6.86 -3.92
C GLY A 149 -20.09 7.38 -4.93
N TRP A 150 -19.10 6.54 -5.26
CA TRP A 150 -18.06 6.86 -6.20
C TRP A 150 -18.53 6.81 -7.66
N MET A 151 -18.32 7.88 -8.38
CA MET A 151 -18.73 8.01 -9.78
C MET A 151 -17.51 8.05 -10.72
N PRO A 152 -17.60 7.41 -11.92
CA PRO A 152 -16.46 7.34 -12.85
C PRO A 152 -15.86 8.69 -13.26
N PHE A 153 -16.67 9.76 -13.34
CA PHE A 153 -16.15 11.09 -13.68
C PHE A 153 -15.21 11.64 -12.62
N GLN A 154 -15.42 11.28 -11.36
CA GLN A 154 -14.57 11.71 -10.24
C GLN A 154 -13.15 11.14 -10.38
N ALA A 155 -13.04 9.86 -10.77
CA ALA A 155 -11.75 9.26 -11.09
C ALA A 155 -11.07 9.97 -12.26
N LYS A 156 -11.84 10.29 -13.32
CA LYS A 156 -11.33 11.02 -14.49
C LYS A 156 -10.79 12.40 -14.09
N ASN A 157 -11.48 13.14 -13.24
CA ASN A 157 -11.01 14.45 -12.76
C ASN A 157 -9.63 14.37 -12.11
N LEU A 158 -9.36 13.30 -11.34
CA LEU A 158 -8.07 13.09 -10.70
C LEU A 158 -6.98 12.63 -11.69
N VAL A 159 -7.29 11.67 -12.55
CA VAL A 159 -6.30 11.06 -13.44
C VAL A 159 -5.90 11.98 -14.59
N TYR A 160 -6.88 12.71 -15.18
CA TYR A 160 -6.60 13.62 -16.29
C TYR A 160 -5.90 14.93 -15.88
N SER A 161 -5.68 15.16 -14.58
CA SER A 161 -4.82 16.23 -14.08
C SER A 161 -3.32 15.85 -14.04
N LEU A 162 -2.99 14.60 -14.36
CA LEU A 162 -1.59 14.16 -14.38
C LEU A 162 -0.84 14.77 -15.57
N ASP A 163 0.40 15.21 -15.31
CA ASP A 163 1.32 15.69 -16.33
C ASP A 163 2.72 15.03 -16.11
N PRO A 164 3.21 14.25 -17.07
CA PRO A 164 2.53 13.79 -18.30
C PRO A 164 1.40 12.79 -18.00
N LEU A 165 0.36 12.80 -18.84
CA LEU A 165 -0.71 11.80 -18.76
C LEU A 165 -0.17 10.43 -19.20
N PRO A 166 -0.45 9.34 -18.45
CA PRO A 166 -0.09 7.98 -18.87
C PRO A 166 -0.82 7.52 -20.12
N GLY A 167 -0.35 6.43 -20.73
CA GLY A 167 -1.02 5.81 -21.88
C GLY A 167 -2.45 5.38 -21.55
N ALA A 168 -3.30 5.30 -22.58
CA ALA A 168 -4.74 5.09 -22.43
C ALA A 168 -5.11 3.82 -21.63
N ASP A 169 -4.35 2.73 -21.80
CA ASP A 169 -4.62 1.48 -21.07
C ASP A 169 -4.21 1.59 -19.59
N THR A 170 -3.08 2.24 -19.29
CA THR A 170 -2.67 2.56 -17.92
C THR A 170 -3.70 3.46 -17.23
N VAL A 171 -4.22 4.47 -17.93
CA VAL A 171 -5.31 5.32 -17.42
C VAL A 171 -6.51 4.48 -17.03
N LYS A 172 -6.97 3.54 -17.89
CA LYS A 172 -8.09 2.63 -17.58
C LYS A 172 -7.81 1.79 -16.32
N GLU A 173 -6.59 1.25 -16.18
CA GLU A 173 -6.19 0.49 -15.00
C GLU A 173 -6.27 1.34 -13.72
N ILE A 174 -5.75 2.57 -13.74
CA ILE A 174 -5.82 3.49 -12.59
C ILE A 174 -7.28 3.84 -12.24
N LEU A 175 -8.11 4.15 -13.23
CA LEU A 175 -9.54 4.45 -13.01
C LEU A 175 -10.27 3.26 -12.36
N SER A 176 -9.99 2.03 -12.83
CA SER A 176 -10.55 0.79 -12.27
C SER A 176 -10.08 0.58 -10.83
N LEU A 177 -8.79 0.81 -10.58
CA LEU A 177 -8.17 0.65 -9.27
C LEU A 177 -8.75 1.66 -8.24
N MET A 178 -8.98 2.92 -8.63
CA MET A 178 -9.64 3.91 -7.78
C MET A 178 -11.05 3.45 -7.35
N GLY A 179 -11.83 2.93 -8.30
CA GLY A 179 -13.14 2.37 -8.01
C GLY A 179 -13.08 1.16 -7.08
N ALA A 180 -12.08 0.29 -7.29
CA ALA A 180 -11.85 -0.88 -6.44
C ALA A 180 -11.46 -0.47 -5.00
N LEU A 181 -10.59 0.54 -4.84
CA LEU A 181 -10.19 1.05 -3.53
C LEU A 181 -11.38 1.64 -2.75
N TYR A 182 -12.26 2.37 -3.45
CA TYR A 182 -13.49 2.86 -2.83
C TYR A 182 -14.40 1.71 -2.39
N ARG A 183 -14.53 0.63 -3.17
CA ARG A 183 -15.26 -0.58 -2.74
C ARG A 183 -14.64 -1.24 -1.53
N VAL A 184 -13.28 -1.36 -1.47
CA VAL A 184 -12.59 -1.83 -0.25
C VAL A 184 -12.99 -0.96 0.94
N PHE A 185 -12.89 0.35 0.80
CA PHE A 185 -13.18 1.31 1.86
C PHE A 185 -14.60 1.14 2.43
N THR A 186 -15.60 1.05 1.55
CA THR A 186 -17.01 0.96 1.97
C THR A 186 -17.42 -0.43 2.43
N THR A 187 -16.94 -1.49 1.76
CA THR A 187 -17.35 -2.87 2.06
C THR A 187 -16.67 -3.42 3.32
N GLN A 188 -15.44 -2.98 3.58
CA GLN A 188 -14.66 -3.42 4.73
C GLN A 188 -14.78 -2.46 5.93
N ASP A 189 -15.68 -1.49 5.87
CA ASP A 189 -15.89 -0.49 6.92
C ASP A 189 -14.59 0.20 7.34
N CYS A 190 -13.84 0.70 6.37
CA CYS A 190 -12.57 1.33 6.63
C CYS A 190 -12.72 2.77 7.12
N SER A 191 -11.88 3.18 8.05
CA SER A 191 -11.60 4.59 8.35
C SER A 191 -10.49 5.16 7.47
N LEU A 192 -9.63 4.28 6.92
CA LEU A 192 -8.57 4.57 5.95
C LEU A 192 -8.37 3.36 5.04
N ALA A 193 -8.31 3.58 3.74
CA ALA A 193 -7.76 2.64 2.76
C ALA A 193 -6.72 3.39 1.91
N GLU A 194 -5.45 3.01 2.02
CA GLU A 194 -4.31 3.72 1.42
C GLU A 194 -3.46 2.78 0.59
N ILE A 195 -3.01 3.27 -0.55
CA ILE A 195 -1.98 2.68 -1.40
C ILE A 195 -0.84 3.69 -1.51
N ASN A 196 0.33 3.35 -0.95
CA ASN A 196 1.48 4.24 -0.96
C ASN A 196 2.81 3.46 -1.01
N PRO A 197 3.42 3.34 -2.22
CA PRO A 197 2.97 3.91 -3.48
C PRO A 197 2.01 3.02 -4.28
N LEU A 198 1.11 3.66 -5.03
CA LEU A 198 0.58 3.15 -6.27
C LEU A 198 1.63 3.43 -7.34
N VAL A 199 2.00 2.44 -8.14
CA VAL A 199 3.02 2.65 -9.17
C VAL A 199 2.49 2.39 -10.57
N ILE A 200 3.11 3.07 -11.54
CA ILE A 200 3.09 2.67 -12.94
C ILE A 200 4.43 1.99 -13.22
N THR A 201 4.40 0.78 -13.75
CA THR A 201 5.61 0.07 -14.17
C THR A 201 6.08 0.56 -15.53
N ARG A 202 7.33 0.26 -15.90
CA ARG A 202 7.86 0.57 -17.24
C ARG A 202 7.08 -0.10 -18.36
N GLU A 203 6.40 -1.21 -18.06
CA GLU A 203 5.50 -1.92 -18.97
C GLU A 203 4.09 -1.28 -19.04
N GLY A 204 3.87 -0.16 -18.33
CA GLY A 204 2.62 0.58 -18.31
C GLY A 204 1.52 -0.02 -17.42
N LYS A 205 1.85 -0.91 -16.48
CA LYS A 205 0.90 -1.52 -15.56
C LYS A 205 0.76 -0.72 -14.27
N ALA A 206 -0.47 -0.63 -13.75
CA ALA A 206 -0.74 -0.01 -12.45
C ALA A 206 -0.76 -1.06 -11.34
N LEU A 207 0.08 -0.90 -10.29
CA LEU A 207 0.22 -1.84 -9.19
C LEU A 207 0.22 -1.14 -7.82
N ALA A 208 -0.45 -1.73 -6.83
CA ALA A 208 -0.35 -1.32 -5.43
C ALA A 208 0.86 -2.00 -4.77
N ILE A 209 1.96 -1.27 -4.61
CA ILE A 209 3.22 -1.80 -4.07
C ILE A 209 3.16 -1.95 -2.56
N ASP A 210 2.47 -1.04 -1.88
CA ASP A 210 2.22 -1.12 -0.45
C ASP A 210 0.82 -0.60 -0.13
N GLY A 211 0.27 -1.05 0.99
CA GLY A 211 -1.06 -0.65 1.40
C GLY A 211 -1.24 -0.64 2.90
N LYS A 212 -2.10 0.26 3.35
CA LYS A 212 -2.52 0.39 4.73
C LYS A 212 -4.04 0.48 4.79
N ILE A 213 -4.65 -0.35 5.63
CA ILE A 213 -6.08 -0.35 5.86
C ILE A 213 -6.31 -0.24 7.36
N ASN A 214 -7.11 0.75 7.77
CA ASN A 214 -7.61 0.86 9.13
C ASN A 214 -9.12 0.60 9.07
N ILE A 215 -9.56 -0.37 9.84
CA ILE A 215 -10.99 -0.70 9.99
C ILE A 215 -11.58 0.16 11.11
N ASP A 216 -12.84 0.51 10.98
CA ASP A 216 -13.58 1.11 12.10
C ASP A 216 -13.83 0.04 13.17
N ASP A 217 -13.32 0.24 14.36
CA ASP A 217 -13.45 -0.70 15.47
C ASP A 217 -14.91 -1.02 15.80
N ASN A 218 -15.83 -0.06 15.61
CA ASN A 218 -17.26 -0.26 15.80
C ASN A 218 -17.86 -1.23 14.76
N ALA A 219 -17.22 -1.41 13.63
CA ALA A 219 -17.68 -2.33 12.59
C ALA A 219 -17.16 -3.77 12.77
N LEU A 220 -16.20 -4.02 13.65
CA LEU A 220 -15.60 -5.35 13.84
C LEU A 220 -16.60 -6.43 14.23
N VAL A 221 -17.73 -6.07 14.85
CA VAL A 221 -18.81 -7.02 15.18
C VAL A 221 -19.42 -7.67 13.94
N ARG A 222 -19.47 -6.97 12.81
CA ARG A 222 -19.97 -7.49 11.53
C ARG A 222 -18.86 -7.96 10.58
N GLN A 223 -17.62 -7.54 10.80
CA GLN A 223 -16.43 -7.89 10.00
C GLN A 223 -15.65 -9.04 10.65
N LYS A 224 -16.29 -10.22 10.80
CA LYS A 224 -15.70 -11.37 11.52
C LYS A 224 -14.40 -11.88 10.87
N GLU A 225 -14.30 -11.87 9.53
CA GLU A 225 -13.09 -12.27 8.82
C GLU A 225 -11.92 -11.31 9.10
N LEU A 226 -12.18 -9.99 9.15
CA LEU A 226 -11.17 -8.99 9.46
C LEU A 226 -10.74 -9.05 10.92
N LYS A 227 -11.69 -9.31 11.83
CA LYS A 227 -11.37 -9.52 13.24
C LYS A 227 -10.43 -10.72 13.46
N ALA A 228 -10.55 -11.76 12.65
CA ALA A 228 -9.66 -12.92 12.68
C ALA A 228 -8.24 -12.62 12.19
N LEU A 229 -8.02 -11.48 11.50
CA LEU A 229 -6.71 -11.00 11.07
C LEU A 229 -6.01 -10.16 12.14
N ASP A 230 -6.69 -9.88 13.27
CA ASP A 230 -6.11 -9.15 14.39
C ASP A 230 -4.91 -9.91 14.94
N ASP A 231 -3.75 -9.30 14.76
CA ASP A 231 -2.45 -9.86 15.14
C ASP A 231 -1.94 -9.06 16.35
N HIS A 232 -2.20 -9.57 17.53
CA HIS A 232 -1.80 -8.97 18.81
C HIS A 232 -0.28 -8.92 19.06
N ARG A 233 0.55 -9.11 18.01
CA ARG A 233 2.02 -9.08 18.08
C ARG A 233 2.62 -7.69 18.03
#